data_1f13529c0a96044e6e07528dfa8be9fc
#
_entry.id   1f13529c0a96044e6e07528dfa8be9fc
#
_cell.length_a   1.000
_cell.length_b   1.000
_cell.length_c   1.000
_cell.angle_alpha   90.00
_cell.angle_beta   90.00
_cell.angle_gamma   90.00
#
_symmetry.space_group_name_H-M   'P 1'
#
loop_
_entity.id
_entity.type
_entity.pdbx_description
1 polymer ?
#
loop_
_entity_poly.entity_id
_entity_poly.type
_entity_poly.pdbx_seq_one_letter_code
_entity_poly.pdbx_strand_id
1 'polypeptide(L)'
;MVSSHTKICYNSWYREEGADGALGYQEECVEIYISKIQRNGAAELLEWLRRTDFFAAPASTRYHCACVGGLVQHSVSVYQTMMHWFEPETDSEESFAICGLLHDVCKANFYKESVRNVKNEETGRWEQRPYFAIDDQFPYGHGEKSVFLIERFLRLRTSEAMAIRWHMGGFDDAARGGCTAISQAYQKYPLAVKLHLADFESTYLHENGTSVVPNGHHPKTNG
;
A
#
# COMPACT_ATOMS: atom_id res chain seq x y z
N MET A 1 36.64 -23.99 8.10
CA MET A 1 35.71 -23.29 9.03
C MET A 1 34.78 -22.48 8.15
N VAL A 2 33.58 -23.00 7.93
CA VAL A 2 32.58 -22.39 7.06
C VAL A 2 31.71 -21.54 7.94
N SER A 3 31.70 -20.24 7.65
CA SER A 3 30.88 -19.22 8.33
C SER A 3 29.39 -19.57 8.18
N SER A 4 28.71 -19.78 9.31
CA SER A 4 27.27 -19.95 9.39
C SER A 4 26.59 -18.65 9.01
N HIS A 5 26.09 -18.55 7.77
CA HIS A 5 25.16 -17.50 7.39
C HIS A 5 23.86 -17.74 8.16
N THR A 6 23.60 -16.85 9.09
CA THR A 6 22.33 -16.78 9.81
C THR A 6 21.23 -16.54 8.76
N LYS A 7 20.44 -17.57 8.47
CA LYS A 7 19.18 -17.41 7.76
C LYS A 7 18.29 -16.56 8.65
N ILE A 8 18.17 -15.27 8.31
CA ILE A 8 17.14 -14.39 8.88
C ILE A 8 15.81 -14.99 8.42
N CYS A 9 15.04 -15.49 9.38
CA CYS A 9 13.72 -16.03 9.10
C CYS A 9 12.79 -14.89 8.69
N TYR A 10 12.57 -14.72 7.40
CA TYR A 10 11.58 -13.81 6.82
C TYR A 10 10.13 -14.10 7.25
N ASN A 11 9.87 -15.29 7.84
CA ASN A 11 8.54 -15.78 8.19
C ASN A 11 7.93 -15.22 9.50
N SER A 12 8.61 -14.33 10.21
CA SER A 12 8.05 -13.76 11.46
C SER A 12 7.15 -12.52 11.22
N TRP A 13 7.07 -12.04 9.98
CA TRP A 13 6.32 -10.84 9.60
C TRP A 13 4.88 -11.11 9.15
N TYR A 14 4.54 -12.37 8.84
CA TYR A 14 3.20 -12.74 8.44
C TYR A 14 2.42 -13.29 9.64
N ARG A 15 1.42 -12.54 10.10
CA ARG A 15 0.36 -13.08 10.97
C ARG A 15 -0.64 -13.82 10.11
N GLU A 16 -1.10 -14.99 10.57
CA GLU A 16 -2.11 -15.79 9.88
C GLU A 16 -3.38 -14.97 9.60
N GLU A 17 -3.90 -15.12 8.39
CA GLU A 17 -5.03 -14.37 7.87
C GLU A 17 -6.35 -14.77 8.55
N GLY A 18 -7.00 -13.77 9.14
CA GLY A 18 -8.36 -13.83 9.66
C GLY A 18 -8.80 -12.43 10.10
N ALA A 19 -10.01 -12.25 10.55
CA ALA A 19 -10.50 -10.99 11.12
C ALA A 19 -9.56 -10.45 12.23
N ASP A 20 -8.88 -11.35 12.95
CA ASP A 20 -7.85 -11.03 13.97
C ASP A 20 -6.59 -10.41 13.33
N GLY A 21 -6.21 -10.78 12.12
CA GLY A 21 -5.07 -10.22 11.42
C GLY A 21 -5.29 -8.75 11.02
N ALA A 22 -6.44 -8.42 10.50
CA ALA A 22 -6.78 -7.04 10.10
C ALA A 22 -6.80 -6.09 11.30
N LEU A 23 -7.31 -6.54 12.46
CA LEU A 23 -7.29 -5.79 13.71
C LEU A 23 -5.85 -5.55 14.19
N GLY A 24 -4.96 -6.53 14.06
CA GLY A 24 -3.55 -6.38 14.43
C GLY A 24 -2.82 -5.33 13.59
N TYR A 25 -3.07 -5.26 12.27
CA TYR A 25 -2.48 -4.23 11.41
C TYR A 25 -3.05 -2.84 11.68
N GLN A 26 -4.34 -2.74 12.02
CA GLN A 26 -4.92 -1.45 12.41
C GLN A 26 -4.30 -0.92 13.70
N GLU A 27 -4.14 -1.76 14.72
CA GLU A 27 -3.51 -1.38 15.98
C GLU A 27 -2.06 -0.96 15.76
N GLU A 28 -1.29 -1.74 15.01
CA GLU A 28 0.10 -1.45 14.67
C GLU A 28 0.24 -0.13 13.88
N CYS A 29 -0.60 0.08 12.87
CA CYS A 29 -0.63 1.32 12.09
C CYS A 29 -0.88 2.53 13.00
N VAL A 30 -1.85 2.45 13.90
CA VAL A 30 -2.19 3.54 14.84
C VAL A 30 -1.04 3.78 15.82
N GLU A 31 -0.40 2.74 16.32
CA GLU A 31 0.76 2.83 17.22
C GLU A 31 1.95 3.54 16.54
N ILE A 32 2.31 3.08 15.33
CA ILE A 32 3.36 3.72 14.52
C ILE A 32 2.99 5.18 14.25
N TYR A 33 1.76 5.43 13.82
CA TYR A 33 1.28 6.78 13.51
C TYR A 33 1.44 7.72 14.70
N ILE A 34 0.91 7.36 15.87
CA ILE A 34 0.95 8.18 17.08
C ILE A 34 2.39 8.37 17.58
N SER A 35 3.22 7.32 17.51
CA SER A 35 4.60 7.39 18.01
C SER A 35 5.53 8.18 17.10
N LYS A 36 5.31 8.18 15.78
CA LYS A 36 6.26 8.74 14.80
C LYS A 36 5.82 10.07 14.19
N ILE A 37 4.53 10.33 14.04
CA ILE A 37 4.01 11.53 13.36
C ILE A 37 3.56 12.56 14.42
N GLN A 38 4.38 13.57 14.62
CA GLN A 38 4.19 14.56 15.69
C GLN A 38 3.86 15.99 15.18
N ARG A 39 3.67 16.15 13.86
CA ARG A 39 3.36 17.44 13.25
C ARG A 39 1.98 17.95 13.61
N ASN A 40 1.82 19.27 13.54
CA ASN A 40 0.51 19.90 13.63
C ASN A 40 -0.43 19.32 12.56
N GLY A 41 -1.63 18.97 12.97
CA GLY A 41 -2.64 18.37 12.10
C GLY A 41 -2.60 16.83 12.06
N ALA A 42 -1.62 16.18 12.71
CA ALA A 42 -1.52 14.72 12.74
C ALA A 42 -2.70 14.08 13.46
N ALA A 43 -3.16 14.64 14.58
CA ALA A 43 -4.31 14.12 15.32
C ALA A 43 -5.60 14.23 14.51
N GLU A 44 -5.80 15.35 13.83
CA GLU A 44 -6.98 15.61 12.98
C GLU A 44 -6.99 14.67 11.75
N LEU A 45 -5.83 14.41 11.16
CA LEU A 45 -5.70 13.45 10.06
C LEU A 45 -6.02 12.02 10.51
N LEU A 46 -5.49 11.58 11.66
CA LEU A 46 -5.81 10.26 12.22
C LEU A 46 -7.31 10.11 12.50
N GLU A 47 -7.92 11.15 13.06
CA GLU A 47 -9.36 11.14 13.32
C GLU A 47 -10.18 11.11 12.02
N TRP A 48 -9.70 11.77 10.95
CA TRP A 48 -10.32 11.67 9.64
C TRP A 48 -10.17 10.27 9.05
N LEU A 49 -8.99 9.63 9.15
CA LEU A 49 -8.78 8.26 8.70
C LEU A 49 -9.75 7.28 9.39
N ARG A 50 -9.99 7.46 10.70
CA ARG A 50 -10.95 6.64 11.48
C ARG A 50 -12.40 6.79 11.02
N ARG A 51 -12.76 7.93 10.40
CA ARG A 51 -14.12 8.18 9.85
C ARG A 51 -14.29 7.69 8.43
N THR A 52 -13.21 7.35 7.76
CA THR A 52 -13.21 6.72 6.43
C THR A 52 -13.17 5.21 6.57
N ASP A 53 -13.20 4.52 5.43
CA ASP A 53 -12.98 3.08 5.38
C ASP A 53 -11.49 2.69 5.31
N PHE A 54 -10.54 3.61 5.53
CA PHE A 54 -9.09 3.37 5.41
C PHE A 54 -8.62 2.07 6.08
N PHE A 55 -9.13 1.79 7.29
CA PHE A 55 -8.76 0.59 8.05
C PHE A 55 -9.49 -0.68 7.58
N ALA A 56 -10.52 -0.55 6.75
CA ALA A 56 -11.31 -1.66 6.22
C ALA A 56 -11.15 -1.84 4.71
N ALA A 57 -10.71 -0.80 3.99
CA ALA A 57 -10.57 -0.83 2.54
C ALA A 57 -9.55 -1.87 2.08
N PRO A 58 -9.72 -2.46 0.88
CA PRO A 58 -8.69 -3.28 0.24
C PRO A 58 -7.58 -2.41 -0.34
N ALA A 59 -6.36 -2.94 -0.46
CA ALA A 59 -5.27 -2.27 -1.18
C ALA A 59 -5.47 -2.31 -2.70
N SER A 60 -6.14 -3.33 -3.22
CA SER A 60 -6.42 -3.49 -4.65
C SER A 60 -7.74 -4.25 -4.88
N THR A 61 -8.20 -4.29 -6.13
CA THR A 61 -9.40 -5.08 -6.50
C THR A 61 -9.11 -6.54 -6.81
N ARG A 62 -7.85 -6.90 -7.13
CA ARG A 62 -7.48 -8.25 -7.64
C ARG A 62 -6.09 -8.71 -7.28
N TYR A 63 -5.19 -7.78 -6.95
CA TYR A 63 -3.77 -8.07 -6.80
C TYR A 63 -3.42 -8.27 -5.32
N HIS A 64 -2.44 -7.56 -4.83
CA HIS A 64 -2.02 -7.62 -3.44
C HIS A 64 -3.12 -7.13 -2.49
N CYS A 65 -3.24 -7.76 -1.34
CA CYS A 65 -4.13 -7.35 -0.23
C CYS A 65 -5.57 -6.97 -0.70
N ALA A 66 -6.16 -7.77 -1.61
CA ALA A 66 -7.52 -7.57 -2.13
C ALA A 66 -8.57 -8.11 -1.13
N CYS A 67 -8.46 -7.72 0.13
CA CYS A 67 -9.29 -8.17 1.25
C CYS A 67 -9.64 -6.99 2.18
N VAL A 68 -10.57 -7.22 3.10
CA VAL A 68 -10.90 -6.26 4.15
C VAL A 68 -9.66 -5.98 5.01
N GLY A 69 -9.33 -4.71 5.23
CA GLY A 69 -8.13 -4.28 5.95
C GLY A 69 -6.84 -4.36 5.11
N GLY A 70 -6.94 -4.73 3.83
CA GLY A 70 -5.77 -4.86 2.96
C GLY A 70 -4.99 -3.56 2.78
N LEU A 71 -5.67 -2.41 2.78
CA LEU A 71 -5.02 -1.11 2.65
C LEU A 71 -4.12 -0.80 3.85
N VAL A 72 -4.60 -1.01 5.07
CA VAL A 72 -3.79 -0.76 6.27
C VAL A 72 -2.66 -1.78 6.40
N GLN A 73 -2.88 -3.05 6.04
CA GLN A 73 -1.84 -4.07 5.97
C GLN A 73 -0.72 -3.65 5.02
N HIS A 74 -1.06 -3.25 3.80
CA HIS A 74 -0.11 -2.73 2.81
C HIS A 74 0.66 -1.50 3.32
N SER A 75 -0.04 -0.53 3.90
CA SER A 75 0.57 0.68 4.46
C SER A 75 1.63 0.36 5.53
N VAL A 76 1.33 -0.56 6.45
CA VAL A 76 2.29 -1.01 7.47
C VAL A 76 3.46 -1.76 6.83
N SER A 77 3.20 -2.65 5.87
CA SER A 77 4.24 -3.40 5.14
C SER A 77 5.21 -2.46 4.43
N VAL A 78 4.71 -1.44 3.72
CA VAL A 78 5.56 -0.44 3.05
C VAL A 78 6.41 0.35 4.04
N TYR A 79 5.83 0.80 5.16
CA TYR A 79 6.59 1.47 6.21
C TYR A 79 7.72 0.59 6.78
N GLN A 80 7.41 -0.65 7.11
CA GLN A 80 8.38 -1.62 7.64
C GLN A 80 9.50 -1.91 6.63
N THR A 81 9.16 -2.06 5.35
CA THR A 81 10.13 -2.26 4.27
C THR A 81 11.05 -1.04 4.12
N MET A 82 10.51 0.19 4.20
CA MET A 82 11.34 1.40 4.22
C MET A 82 12.32 1.39 5.40
N MET A 83 11.85 1.09 6.60
CA MET A 83 12.68 1.04 7.82
C MET A 83 13.72 -0.08 7.78
N HIS A 84 13.45 -1.17 7.05
CA HIS A 84 14.38 -2.29 6.91
C HIS A 84 15.54 -1.97 5.96
N TRP A 85 15.26 -1.34 4.82
CA TRP A 85 16.26 -1.13 3.76
C TRP A 85 16.99 0.20 3.82
N PHE A 86 16.40 1.20 4.44
CA PHE A 86 16.93 2.56 4.38
C PHE A 86 17.13 3.16 5.75
N GLU A 87 18.33 3.69 5.95
CA GLU A 87 18.61 4.50 7.14
C GLU A 87 17.97 5.88 6.97
N PRO A 88 17.26 6.40 7.99
CA PRO A 88 16.65 7.73 7.95
C PRO A 88 17.69 8.84 8.22
N GLU A 89 18.88 8.76 7.61
CA GLU A 89 19.97 9.73 7.85
C GLU A 89 19.65 11.11 7.31
N THR A 90 19.10 11.19 6.09
CA THR A 90 18.75 12.44 5.42
C THR A 90 17.27 12.77 5.51
N ASP A 91 16.47 11.75 5.74
CA ASP A 91 15.03 11.81 5.95
C ASP A 91 14.76 11.47 7.43
N SER A 92 13.70 11.93 8.03
CA SER A 92 13.36 11.56 9.41
C SER A 92 12.53 10.27 9.44
N GLU A 93 12.55 9.55 10.58
CA GLU A 93 11.60 8.43 10.80
C GLU A 93 10.14 8.89 10.64
N GLU A 94 9.84 10.17 10.99
CA GLU A 94 8.54 10.76 10.76
C GLU A 94 8.20 10.82 9.25
N SER A 95 9.19 11.20 8.40
CA SER A 95 8.97 11.20 6.94
C SER A 95 8.74 9.80 6.40
N PHE A 96 9.43 8.78 6.95
CA PHE A 96 9.18 7.39 6.58
C PHE A 96 7.78 6.94 7.00
N ALA A 97 7.34 7.29 8.22
CA ALA A 97 6.00 6.96 8.68
C ALA A 97 4.91 7.66 7.84
N ILE A 98 5.09 8.95 7.53
CA ILE A 98 4.16 9.69 6.67
C ILE A 98 4.10 9.04 5.28
N CYS A 99 5.24 8.78 4.65
CA CYS A 99 5.29 8.21 3.31
C CYS A 99 4.75 6.77 3.30
N GLY A 100 5.23 5.90 4.18
CA GLY A 100 4.85 4.49 4.20
C GLY A 100 3.37 4.29 4.56
N LEU A 101 2.89 4.95 5.62
CA LEU A 101 1.51 4.75 6.07
C LEU A 101 0.47 5.48 5.21
N LEU A 102 0.83 6.57 4.53
CA LEU A 102 -0.16 7.46 3.92
C LEU A 102 -0.04 7.59 2.39
N HIS A 103 0.94 6.92 1.74
CA HIS A 103 1.13 7.06 0.29
C HIS A 103 -0.15 6.73 -0.50
N ASP A 104 -0.91 5.77 -0.03
CA ASP A 104 -2.11 5.21 -0.65
C ASP A 104 -3.43 5.69 0.00
N VAL A 105 -3.41 6.77 0.77
CA VAL A 105 -4.62 7.32 1.41
C VAL A 105 -5.70 7.72 0.40
N CYS A 106 -5.36 7.90 -0.86
CA CYS A 106 -6.29 8.08 -1.99
C CYS A 106 -7.29 6.94 -2.14
N LYS A 107 -6.97 5.75 -1.62
CA LYS A 107 -7.83 4.56 -1.65
C LYS A 107 -8.89 4.54 -0.53
N ALA A 108 -8.84 5.46 0.42
CA ALA A 108 -9.90 5.62 1.40
C ALA A 108 -11.20 6.12 0.72
N ASN A 109 -12.32 5.45 0.98
CA ASN A 109 -13.63 5.68 0.34
C ASN A 109 -13.58 5.59 -1.20
N PHE A 110 -12.75 4.70 -1.72
CA PHE A 110 -12.50 4.54 -3.15
C PHE A 110 -13.17 3.32 -3.74
N TYR A 111 -13.46 2.33 -2.90
CA TYR A 111 -14.05 1.06 -3.32
C TYR A 111 -15.47 0.92 -2.80
N LYS A 112 -16.26 0.10 -3.49
CA LYS A 112 -17.53 -0.41 -3.00
C LYS A 112 -17.59 -1.93 -3.16
N GLU A 113 -18.29 -2.58 -2.26
CA GLU A 113 -18.64 -3.99 -2.41
C GLU A 113 -19.61 -4.17 -3.57
N SER A 114 -19.37 -5.19 -4.37
CA SER A 114 -20.19 -5.57 -5.51
C SER A 114 -20.18 -7.09 -5.66
N VAL A 115 -21.04 -7.61 -6.55
CA VAL A 115 -21.08 -9.04 -6.85
C VAL A 115 -20.87 -9.27 -8.34
N ARG A 116 -20.16 -10.34 -8.68
CA ARG A 116 -19.98 -10.79 -10.07
C ARG A 116 -20.32 -12.26 -10.22
N ASN A 117 -20.82 -12.62 -11.38
CA ASN A 117 -21.03 -14.03 -11.72
C ASN A 117 -19.68 -14.64 -12.15
N VAL A 118 -19.29 -15.71 -11.50
CA VAL A 118 -18.09 -16.49 -11.80
C VAL A 118 -18.50 -17.92 -12.06
N LYS A 119 -17.99 -18.52 -13.14
CA LYS A 119 -18.22 -19.93 -13.41
C LYS A 119 -17.33 -20.76 -12.49
N ASN A 120 -17.93 -21.65 -11.74
CA ASN A 120 -17.19 -22.61 -10.94
C ASN A 120 -16.64 -23.69 -11.88
N GLU A 121 -15.34 -23.83 -11.97
CA GLU A 121 -14.63 -24.74 -12.87
C GLU A 121 -14.92 -26.22 -12.56
N GLU A 122 -15.17 -26.56 -11.28
CA GLU A 122 -15.41 -27.93 -10.84
C GLU A 122 -16.86 -28.36 -11.13
N THR A 123 -17.82 -27.47 -10.89
CA THR A 123 -19.24 -27.77 -11.00
C THR A 123 -19.86 -27.33 -12.34
N GLY A 124 -19.17 -26.49 -13.10
CA GLY A 124 -19.66 -25.85 -14.32
C GLY A 124 -20.78 -24.84 -14.09
N ARG A 125 -21.20 -24.57 -12.84
CA ARG A 125 -22.31 -23.68 -12.50
C ARG A 125 -21.84 -22.25 -12.34
N TRP A 126 -22.73 -21.30 -12.58
CA TRP A 126 -22.50 -19.89 -12.30
C TRP A 126 -22.80 -19.58 -10.83
N GLU A 127 -21.86 -18.95 -10.13
CA GLU A 127 -21.96 -18.54 -8.72
C GLU A 127 -21.76 -17.03 -8.62
N GLN A 128 -22.49 -16.39 -7.72
CA GLN A 128 -22.24 -15.01 -7.36
C GLN A 128 -21.10 -14.94 -6.34
N ARG A 129 -20.07 -14.16 -6.66
CA ARG A 129 -18.95 -13.91 -5.74
C ARG A 129 -18.81 -12.44 -5.45
N PRO A 130 -18.62 -12.05 -4.17
CA PRO A 130 -18.34 -10.68 -3.81
C PRO A 130 -16.98 -10.26 -4.37
N TYR A 131 -16.85 -8.99 -4.70
CA TYR A 131 -15.59 -8.35 -5.07
C TYR A 131 -15.66 -6.86 -4.80
N PHE A 132 -14.50 -6.19 -4.72
CA PHE A 132 -14.42 -4.74 -4.60
C PHE A 132 -14.38 -4.11 -5.99
N ALA A 133 -15.33 -3.20 -6.26
CA ALA A 133 -15.36 -2.39 -7.47
C ALA A 133 -14.86 -0.98 -7.17
N ILE A 134 -14.19 -0.35 -8.14
CA ILE A 134 -13.81 1.07 -8.03
C ILE A 134 -15.07 1.92 -8.12
N ASP A 135 -15.19 2.88 -7.18
CA ASP A 135 -16.25 3.89 -7.11
C ASP A 135 -15.67 5.25 -6.72
N ASP A 136 -14.72 5.73 -7.54
CA ASP A 136 -13.98 6.96 -7.25
C ASP A 136 -14.85 8.20 -7.37
N GLN A 137 -15.19 8.80 -6.24
CA GLN A 137 -15.95 10.05 -6.17
C GLN A 137 -15.08 11.30 -6.30
N PHE A 138 -13.74 11.13 -6.34
CA PHE A 138 -12.77 12.20 -6.47
C PHE A 138 -11.61 11.82 -7.41
N PRO A 139 -11.84 11.81 -8.75
CA PRO A 139 -10.85 11.37 -9.73
C PRO A 139 -9.77 12.45 -9.95
N TYR A 140 -8.80 12.54 -9.05
CA TYR A 140 -7.76 13.58 -9.03
C TYR A 140 -6.36 13.06 -9.42
N GLY A 141 -6.25 11.79 -9.78
CA GLY A 141 -4.98 11.09 -9.95
C GLY A 141 -4.58 10.35 -8.67
N HIS A 142 -3.73 9.34 -8.80
CA HIS A 142 -3.46 8.44 -7.68
C HIS A 142 -2.61 9.12 -6.59
N GLY A 143 -1.34 9.44 -6.91
CA GLY A 143 -0.45 10.09 -5.96
C GLY A 143 -0.85 11.52 -5.62
N GLU A 144 -1.39 12.28 -6.60
CA GLU A 144 -1.89 13.63 -6.40
C GLU A 144 -3.01 13.68 -5.37
N LYS A 145 -3.94 12.73 -5.43
CA LYS A 145 -5.06 12.62 -4.50
C LYS A 145 -4.57 12.35 -3.10
N SER A 146 -3.57 11.46 -2.92
CA SER A 146 -2.98 11.22 -1.61
C SER A 146 -2.34 12.47 -1.03
N VAL A 147 -1.50 13.17 -1.80
CA VAL A 147 -0.90 14.44 -1.38
C VAL A 147 -1.97 15.46 -1.00
N PHE A 148 -2.99 15.65 -1.85
CA PHE A 148 -4.08 16.59 -1.58
C PHE A 148 -4.84 16.27 -0.31
N LEU A 149 -5.16 15.00 -0.06
CA LEU A 149 -5.91 14.57 1.13
C LEU A 149 -5.11 14.79 2.42
N ILE A 150 -3.81 14.49 2.40
CA ILE A 150 -2.91 14.71 3.55
C ILE A 150 -2.75 16.19 3.84
N GLU A 151 -2.48 17.01 2.81
CA GLU A 151 -2.26 18.46 2.94
C GLU A 151 -3.46 19.23 3.52
N ARG A 152 -4.64 18.64 3.51
CA ARG A 152 -5.82 19.23 4.19
C ARG A 152 -5.67 19.29 5.71
N PHE A 153 -4.76 18.51 6.27
CA PHE A 153 -4.57 18.36 7.71
C PHE A 153 -3.13 18.59 8.13
N LEU A 154 -2.20 17.94 7.45
CA LEU A 154 -0.79 17.87 7.80
C LEU A 154 0.06 18.40 6.65
N ARG A 155 0.85 19.44 6.92
CA ARG A 155 1.74 20.00 5.90
C ARG A 155 2.90 19.07 5.58
N LEU A 156 2.97 18.60 4.33
CA LEU A 156 4.08 17.79 3.83
C LEU A 156 5.33 18.61 3.55
N ARG A 157 6.49 18.00 3.77
CA ARG A 157 7.75 18.49 3.19
C ARG A 157 7.72 18.23 1.68
N THR A 158 8.47 19.02 0.90
CA THR A 158 8.52 18.81 -0.55
C THR A 158 8.99 17.41 -0.93
N SER A 159 9.97 16.84 -0.19
CA SER A 159 10.44 15.47 -0.41
C SER A 159 9.35 14.43 -0.19
N GLU A 160 8.54 14.59 0.85
CA GLU A 160 7.41 13.70 1.15
C GLU A 160 6.30 13.81 0.10
N ALA A 161 5.94 15.04 -0.28
CA ALA A 161 4.95 15.27 -1.33
C ALA A 161 5.41 14.66 -2.66
N MET A 162 6.70 14.80 -3.02
CA MET A 162 7.25 14.19 -4.24
C MET A 162 7.33 12.67 -4.13
N ALA A 163 7.66 12.12 -2.96
CA ALA A 163 7.68 10.69 -2.75
C ALA A 163 6.26 10.10 -2.92
N ILE A 164 5.28 10.65 -2.22
CA ILE A 164 3.88 10.20 -2.31
C ILE A 164 3.33 10.41 -3.74
N ARG A 165 3.61 11.57 -4.37
CA ARG A 165 3.13 11.83 -5.73
C ARG A 165 3.63 10.79 -6.75
N TRP A 166 4.87 10.34 -6.63
CA TRP A 166 5.54 9.52 -7.62
C TRP A 166 5.81 8.07 -7.17
N HIS A 167 5.19 7.59 -6.07
CA HIS A 167 5.43 6.24 -5.56
C HIS A 167 5.07 5.14 -6.55
N MET A 168 4.08 5.35 -7.42
CA MET A 168 3.70 4.40 -8.45
C MET A 168 4.78 4.20 -9.54
N GLY A 169 5.79 5.06 -9.60
CA GLY A 169 6.89 4.91 -10.55
C GLY A 169 6.43 4.89 -12.00
N GLY A 170 6.90 3.91 -12.76
CA GLY A 170 6.51 3.71 -14.16
C GLY A 170 5.06 3.24 -14.36
N PHE A 171 4.35 2.90 -13.30
CA PHE A 171 2.92 2.55 -13.36
C PHE A 171 2.01 3.77 -13.24
N ASP A 172 2.55 4.94 -12.90
CA ASP A 172 1.81 6.21 -12.85
C ASP A 172 1.33 6.63 -14.24
N ASP A 173 0.07 7.07 -14.33
CA ASP A 173 -0.54 7.40 -15.64
C ASP A 173 0.14 8.60 -16.32
N ALA A 174 0.60 9.60 -15.56
CA ALA A 174 1.35 10.73 -16.13
C ALA A 174 2.72 10.27 -16.64
N ALA A 175 3.41 9.39 -15.92
CA ALA A 175 4.67 8.81 -16.38
C ALA A 175 4.48 7.97 -17.65
N ARG A 176 3.44 7.14 -17.71
CA ARG A 176 3.07 6.37 -18.92
C ARG A 176 2.66 7.26 -20.07
N GLY A 177 2.08 8.42 -19.78
CA GLY A 177 1.76 9.46 -20.75
C GLY A 177 2.96 10.27 -21.24
N GLY A 178 4.18 9.95 -20.80
CA GLY A 178 5.42 10.59 -21.24
C GLY A 178 5.85 11.79 -20.38
N CYS A 179 5.26 12.00 -19.21
CA CYS A 179 5.71 13.06 -18.29
C CYS A 179 7.08 12.72 -17.72
N THR A 180 8.06 13.59 -17.94
CA THR A 180 9.45 13.42 -17.45
C THR A 180 9.68 13.94 -16.04
N ALA A 181 8.67 14.55 -15.40
CA ALA A 181 8.79 15.10 -14.04
C ALA A 181 9.14 14.04 -13.01
N ILE A 182 8.73 12.78 -13.20
CA ILE A 182 9.12 11.66 -12.35
C ILE A 182 10.65 11.49 -12.28
N SER A 183 11.34 11.55 -13.41
CA SER A 183 12.81 11.43 -13.46
C SER A 183 13.48 12.57 -12.69
N GLN A 184 12.94 13.78 -12.79
CA GLN A 184 13.44 14.93 -12.03
C GLN A 184 13.15 14.80 -10.54
N ALA A 185 11.97 14.27 -10.15
CA ALA A 185 11.63 14.01 -8.77
C ALA A 185 12.58 12.98 -8.16
N TYR A 186 12.82 11.85 -8.84
CA TYR A 186 13.75 10.81 -8.38
C TYR A 186 15.18 11.30 -8.26
N GLN A 187 15.62 12.16 -9.18
CA GLN A 187 16.96 12.75 -9.13
C GLN A 187 17.14 13.72 -7.95
N LYS A 188 16.09 14.49 -7.61
CA LYS A 188 16.17 15.54 -6.57
C LYS A 188 15.80 15.05 -5.19
N TYR A 189 14.94 14.04 -5.09
CA TYR A 189 14.34 13.57 -3.84
C TYR A 189 14.53 12.07 -3.68
N PRO A 190 15.64 11.61 -3.07
CA PRO A 190 15.89 10.18 -2.84
C PRO A 190 14.75 9.45 -2.12
N LEU A 191 14.01 10.15 -1.24
CA LEU A 191 12.83 9.61 -0.56
C LEU A 191 11.78 9.07 -1.54
N ALA A 192 11.62 9.69 -2.72
CA ALA A 192 10.70 9.21 -3.74
C ALA A 192 11.13 7.86 -4.33
N VAL A 193 12.43 7.61 -4.46
CA VAL A 193 12.97 6.32 -4.88
C VAL A 193 12.80 5.28 -3.77
N LYS A 194 13.11 5.65 -2.52
CA LYS A 194 12.99 4.76 -1.36
C LYS A 194 11.56 4.26 -1.20
N LEU A 195 10.57 5.17 -1.26
CA LEU A 195 9.16 4.79 -1.17
C LEU A 195 8.73 3.91 -2.32
N HIS A 196 9.08 4.25 -3.56
CA HIS A 196 8.74 3.43 -4.73
C HIS A 196 9.29 2.01 -4.63
N LEU A 197 10.56 1.84 -4.20
CA LEU A 197 11.16 0.53 -4.04
C LEU A 197 10.49 -0.27 -2.92
N ALA A 198 10.16 0.37 -1.79
CA ALA A 198 9.49 -0.28 -0.67
C ALA A 198 8.06 -0.72 -1.02
N ASP A 199 7.30 0.12 -1.71
CA ASP A 199 5.96 -0.21 -2.21
C ASP A 199 6.01 -1.36 -3.21
N PHE A 200 6.93 -1.29 -4.17
CA PHE A 200 7.13 -2.34 -5.17
C PHE A 200 7.50 -3.68 -4.54
N GLU A 201 8.43 -3.68 -3.59
CA GLU A 201 8.84 -4.88 -2.86
C GLU A 201 7.69 -5.45 -2.04
N SER A 202 7.00 -4.62 -1.24
CA SER A 202 5.84 -5.04 -0.45
C SER A 202 4.79 -5.69 -1.33
N THR A 203 4.42 -5.04 -2.44
CA THR A 203 3.42 -5.53 -3.38
C THR A 203 3.80 -6.87 -4.01
N TYR A 204 5.04 -7.03 -4.49
CA TYR A 204 5.41 -8.17 -5.34
C TYR A 204 6.15 -9.30 -4.61
N LEU A 205 6.79 -9.03 -3.48
CA LEU A 205 7.57 -10.04 -2.77
C LEU A 205 6.95 -10.46 -1.44
N HIS A 206 6.17 -9.57 -0.79
CA HIS A 206 5.60 -9.87 0.52
C HIS A 206 4.11 -10.20 0.48
N GLU A 207 3.33 -9.56 -0.38
CA GLU A 207 1.86 -9.61 -0.35
C GLU A 207 1.23 -10.51 -1.41
N ASN A 208 2.01 -11.09 -2.33
CA ASN A 208 1.52 -11.95 -3.41
C ASN A 208 0.88 -13.27 -2.95
N GLY A 209 0.94 -13.62 -1.66
CA GLY A 209 0.29 -14.80 -1.09
C GLY A 209 -1.14 -14.56 -0.61
N THR A 210 -1.57 -13.30 -0.49
CA THR A 210 -2.85 -12.92 0.13
C THR A 210 -3.99 -12.68 -0.87
N SER A 211 -3.73 -12.75 -2.18
CA SER A 211 -4.80 -12.71 -3.16
C SER A 211 -5.45 -14.09 -3.24
N VAL A 212 -6.73 -14.19 -2.88
CA VAL A 212 -7.58 -15.32 -3.26
C VAL A 212 -7.75 -15.28 -4.78
N VAL A 213 -6.72 -15.70 -5.51
CA VAL A 213 -6.84 -16.00 -6.92
C VAL A 213 -7.57 -17.35 -7.00
N PRO A 214 -8.77 -17.43 -7.60
CA PRO A 214 -9.33 -18.73 -7.92
C PRO A 214 -8.33 -19.45 -8.82
N ASN A 215 -7.85 -20.64 -8.40
CA ASN A 215 -6.97 -21.50 -9.16
C ASN A 215 -7.43 -21.62 -10.61
N GLY A 216 -6.56 -21.33 -11.55
CA GLY A 216 -6.83 -21.60 -12.95
C GLY A 216 -5.95 -20.82 -13.91
N HIS A 217 -4.65 -21.09 -13.97
CA HIS A 217 -3.89 -21.26 -15.21
C HIS A 217 -2.44 -21.63 -14.87
N HIS A 218 -2.17 -22.92 -14.76
CA HIS A 218 -0.81 -23.40 -15.05
C HIS A 218 -0.61 -23.32 -16.56
N PRO A 219 0.41 -22.63 -17.08
CA PRO A 219 0.78 -22.77 -18.46
C PRO A 219 1.19 -24.22 -18.68
N LYS A 220 0.51 -24.92 -19.59
CA LYS A 220 0.93 -26.23 -20.05
C LYS A 220 2.33 -26.06 -20.67
N THR A 221 3.34 -26.59 -20.03
CA THR A 221 4.63 -26.83 -20.67
C THR A 221 4.40 -27.88 -21.75
N ASN A 222 4.36 -27.44 -23.02
CA ASN A 222 4.46 -28.35 -24.14
C ASN A 222 5.90 -28.88 -24.16
N GLY A 223 6.04 -30.21 -23.99
CA GLY A 223 7.23 -30.98 -24.30
C GLY A 223 7.47 -31.09 -25.79
#